data_3d9a69969216d4c53323cf914351059e
#
_entry.id   3d9a69969216d4c53323cf914351059e
#
_cell.length_a   1.000
_cell.length_b   1.000
_cell.length_c   1.000
_cell.angle_alpha   90.00
_cell.angle_beta   90.00
_cell.angle_gamma   90.00
#
_symmetry.space_group_name_H-M   'P 1'
#
loop_
_entity.id
_entity.type
_entity.pdbx_description
1 polymer ?
#
loop_
_entity_poly.entity_id
_entity_poly.type
_entity_poly.pdbx_seq_one_letter_code
_entity_poly.pdbx_strand_id
1 'polypeptide(L)'
;MRKKNNITKRKDLYIMELNETQKSVVDILYKTYKSDTVTRSQINDLVKSKKIANPSWLKSDKYKVGRGVYKLPMGDDEVATEIVDTQKSESQAAYVVSSLTDNVVPAKDKDFVTFGNFADVKNVITSKKFYPIFITGLSGNGKTLAVTQACAVAKREMIRVNITIETDEDDLLGGYRLRDGQTIWQNGPVIEAMERGAVLLLDEIDLASNKIMCLQPVLEGSGIYVKK
;
A
#
# COMPACT_ATOMS: atom_id res chain seq x y z
N MET A 1 -20.85 -25.89 14.04
CA MET A 1 -19.88 -26.88 13.55
C MET A 1 -19.86 -26.97 12.00
N ARG A 2 -19.58 -25.87 11.25
CA ARG A 2 -19.54 -25.90 9.75
C ARG A 2 -18.49 -25.00 9.12
N LYS A 3 -17.48 -24.50 9.85
CA LYS A 3 -16.42 -23.62 9.30
C LYS A 3 -15.02 -24.27 9.16
N LYS A 4 -14.82 -25.49 9.63
CA LYS A 4 -13.50 -26.17 9.51
C LYS A 4 -13.24 -26.89 8.19
N ASN A 5 -14.25 -27.20 7.38
CA ASN A 5 -14.07 -28.01 6.17
C ASN A 5 -13.65 -27.24 4.88
N ASN A 6 -13.70 -25.89 4.88
CA ASN A 6 -13.33 -25.14 3.67
C ASN A 6 -11.85 -24.73 3.62
N ILE A 7 -11.15 -24.75 4.75
CA ILE A 7 -9.73 -24.37 4.84
C ILE A 7 -8.85 -25.57 4.42
N THR A 8 -9.26 -26.77 4.80
CA THR A 8 -8.56 -28.02 4.44
C THR A 8 -8.59 -28.26 2.92
N LYS A 9 -9.72 -27.99 2.26
CA LYS A 9 -9.87 -28.19 0.81
C LYS A 9 -8.99 -27.26 -0.05
N ARG A 10 -8.64 -26.06 0.43
CA ARG A 10 -7.74 -25.16 -0.31
C ARG A 10 -6.27 -25.52 -0.11
N LYS A 11 -5.89 -26.04 1.06
CA LYS A 11 -4.53 -26.58 1.30
C LYS A 11 -4.23 -27.76 0.40
N ASP A 12 -5.20 -28.65 0.23
CA ASP A 12 -5.05 -29.85 -0.60
C ASP A 12 -4.98 -29.52 -2.10
N LEU A 13 -5.63 -28.44 -2.57
CA LEU A 13 -5.65 -28.09 -3.99
C LEU A 13 -4.29 -27.57 -4.50
N TYR A 14 -3.53 -26.83 -3.70
CA TYR A 14 -2.22 -26.31 -4.08
C TYR A 14 -1.12 -27.37 -4.04
N ILE A 15 -1.26 -28.36 -3.15
CA ILE A 15 -0.34 -29.50 -3.03
C ILE A 15 -0.66 -30.56 -4.10
N MET A 16 -1.90 -30.61 -4.61
CA MET A 16 -2.30 -31.57 -5.66
C MET A 16 -1.67 -31.29 -7.04
N GLU A 17 -1.19 -30.06 -7.29
CA GLU A 17 -0.51 -29.73 -8.56
C GLU A 17 0.98 -30.13 -8.59
N LEU A 18 1.56 -30.52 -7.46
CA LEU A 18 2.97 -30.93 -7.37
C LEU A 18 3.10 -32.44 -7.36
N ASN A 19 4.05 -32.94 -8.14
CA ASN A 19 4.40 -34.37 -8.09
C ASN A 19 5.22 -34.70 -6.82
N GLU A 20 5.34 -35.96 -6.46
CA GLU A 20 6.02 -36.40 -5.25
C GLU A 20 7.47 -35.92 -5.14
N THR A 21 8.19 -35.83 -6.25
CA THR A 21 9.57 -35.35 -6.32
C THR A 21 9.61 -33.85 -6.01
N GLN A 22 8.64 -33.07 -6.50
CA GLN A 22 8.53 -31.62 -6.25
C GLN A 22 8.18 -31.33 -4.80
N LYS A 23 7.29 -32.12 -4.20
CA LYS A 23 6.94 -32.05 -2.78
C LYS A 23 8.16 -32.28 -1.89
N SER A 24 8.95 -33.29 -2.20
CA SER A 24 10.18 -33.59 -1.47
C SER A 24 11.20 -32.45 -1.53
N VAL A 25 11.33 -31.79 -2.68
CA VAL A 25 12.22 -30.64 -2.84
C VAL A 25 11.75 -29.45 -2.01
N VAL A 26 10.45 -29.15 -1.99
CA VAL A 26 9.86 -28.09 -1.16
C VAL A 26 10.11 -28.37 0.31
N ASP A 27 9.89 -29.58 0.76
CA ASP A 27 10.11 -30.01 2.15
C ASP A 27 11.56 -29.86 2.59
N ILE A 28 12.53 -30.24 1.74
CA ILE A 28 13.95 -30.10 2.05
C ILE A 28 14.36 -28.64 2.12
N LEU A 29 13.89 -27.80 1.18
CA LEU A 29 14.15 -26.36 1.18
C LEU A 29 13.60 -25.69 2.44
N TYR A 30 12.34 -25.99 2.79
CA TYR A 30 11.72 -25.43 3.99
C TYR A 30 12.39 -25.89 5.29
N LYS A 31 12.69 -27.19 5.44
CA LYS A 31 13.39 -27.71 6.63
C LYS A 31 14.78 -27.12 6.81
N THR A 32 15.44 -26.79 5.70
CA THR A 32 16.81 -26.26 5.74
C THR A 32 16.85 -24.77 6.07
N TYR A 33 15.98 -23.99 5.47
CA TYR A 33 16.02 -22.51 5.60
C TYR A 33 14.92 -21.94 6.48
N LYS A 34 13.92 -22.76 6.88
CA LYS A 34 12.77 -22.36 7.71
C LYS A 34 12.06 -21.09 7.22
N SER A 35 11.99 -20.94 5.89
CA SER A 35 11.38 -19.80 5.21
C SER A 35 10.51 -20.28 4.08
N ASP A 36 9.42 -19.59 3.82
CA ASP A 36 8.53 -19.81 2.68
C ASP A 36 9.09 -19.25 1.37
N THR A 37 10.18 -18.49 1.46
CA THR A 37 10.90 -17.93 0.31
C THR A 37 12.35 -18.40 0.29
N VAL A 38 12.87 -18.66 -0.92
CA VAL A 38 14.26 -19.11 -1.11
C VAL A 38 14.93 -18.32 -2.22
N THR A 39 16.21 -18.04 -2.05
CA THR A 39 17.01 -17.37 -3.08
C THR A 39 17.63 -18.37 -4.06
N ARG A 40 17.97 -17.86 -5.24
CA ARG A 40 18.69 -18.66 -6.26
C ARG A 40 20.01 -19.23 -5.75
N SER A 41 20.71 -18.51 -4.87
CA SER A 41 21.94 -18.99 -4.23
C SER A 41 21.68 -20.20 -3.34
N GLN A 42 20.70 -20.09 -2.44
CA GLN A 42 20.28 -21.17 -1.53
C GLN A 42 19.88 -22.45 -2.27
N ILE A 43 19.11 -22.31 -3.36
CA ILE A 43 18.75 -23.46 -4.21
C ILE A 43 20.00 -24.09 -4.80
N ASN A 44 20.91 -23.29 -5.36
CA ASN A 44 22.14 -23.78 -5.97
C ASN A 44 23.08 -24.48 -4.98
N ASP A 45 23.14 -24.02 -3.73
CA ASP A 45 23.94 -24.63 -2.67
C ASP A 45 23.45 -26.03 -2.32
N LEU A 46 22.13 -26.23 -2.26
CA LEU A 46 21.54 -27.55 -2.04
C LEU A 46 21.68 -28.47 -3.25
N VAL A 47 21.63 -27.93 -4.46
CA VAL A 47 21.89 -28.70 -5.69
C VAL A 47 23.34 -29.14 -5.75
N LYS A 48 24.31 -28.24 -5.45
CA LYS A 48 25.75 -28.57 -5.38
C LYS A 48 26.07 -29.63 -4.33
N SER A 49 25.40 -29.58 -3.19
CA SER A 49 25.55 -30.58 -2.12
C SER A 49 24.81 -31.88 -2.41
N LYS A 50 24.23 -32.07 -3.61
CA LYS A 50 23.45 -33.23 -4.06
C LYS A 50 22.27 -33.59 -3.13
N LYS A 51 21.78 -32.67 -2.35
CA LYS A 51 20.62 -32.85 -1.46
C LYS A 51 19.30 -32.75 -2.20
N ILE A 52 19.24 -31.98 -3.29
CA ILE A 52 18.08 -31.85 -4.16
C ILE A 52 18.49 -31.87 -5.64
N ALA A 53 17.61 -32.36 -6.51
CA ALA A 53 17.74 -32.18 -7.95
C ALA A 53 17.46 -30.72 -8.32
N ASN A 54 18.01 -30.21 -9.43
CA ASN A 54 17.83 -28.84 -9.85
C ASN A 54 16.34 -28.54 -10.13
N PRO A 55 15.66 -27.72 -9.30
CA PRO A 55 14.22 -27.47 -9.44
C PRO A 55 13.97 -26.36 -10.47
N SER A 56 14.12 -26.65 -11.78
CA SER A 56 13.85 -25.70 -12.85
C SER A 56 12.42 -25.18 -12.83
N TRP A 57 11.46 -26.00 -12.43
CA TRP A 57 10.04 -25.63 -12.27
C TRP A 57 9.82 -24.53 -11.21
N LEU A 58 10.59 -24.52 -10.10
CA LEU A 58 10.50 -23.51 -9.04
C LEU A 58 11.04 -22.14 -9.52
N LYS A 59 11.90 -22.15 -10.55
CA LYS A 59 12.48 -20.94 -11.14
C LYS A 59 11.57 -20.28 -12.19
N SER A 60 10.38 -20.83 -12.43
CA SER A 60 9.37 -20.25 -13.33
C SER A 60 8.76 -18.98 -12.74
N ASP A 61 8.18 -18.15 -13.58
CA ASP A 61 7.55 -16.89 -13.16
C ASP A 61 6.38 -17.10 -12.20
N LYS A 62 5.76 -18.29 -12.18
CA LYS A 62 4.69 -18.67 -11.25
C LYS A 62 5.10 -18.57 -9.77
N TYR A 63 6.36 -18.83 -9.44
CA TYR A 63 6.87 -18.85 -8.06
C TYR A 63 7.83 -17.70 -7.76
N LYS A 64 8.10 -16.81 -8.71
CA LYS A 64 9.05 -15.73 -8.60
C LYS A 64 8.43 -14.54 -7.86
N VAL A 65 9.00 -14.18 -6.72
CA VAL A 65 8.56 -13.04 -5.90
C VAL A 65 9.46 -11.81 -6.11
N GLY A 66 10.70 -12.04 -6.57
CA GLY A 66 11.65 -10.96 -6.82
C GLY A 66 12.85 -11.43 -7.64
N ARG A 67 13.83 -10.58 -7.89
CA ARG A 67 15.02 -10.93 -8.67
C ARG A 67 15.85 -12.00 -7.96
N GLY A 68 15.68 -13.26 -8.39
CA GLY A 68 16.37 -14.41 -7.82
C GLY A 68 15.78 -14.93 -6.51
N VAL A 69 14.55 -14.53 -6.17
CA VAL A 69 13.81 -15.01 -4.99
C VAL A 69 12.55 -15.71 -5.45
N TYR A 70 12.26 -16.86 -4.87
CA TYR A 70 11.14 -17.73 -5.24
C TYR A 70 10.35 -18.13 -4.00
N LYS A 71 9.02 -18.09 -4.08
CA LYS A 71 8.11 -18.51 -3.01
C LYS A 71 7.89 -20.02 -3.11
N LEU A 72 8.04 -20.70 -1.99
CA LEU A 72 7.73 -22.14 -1.90
C LEU A 72 6.21 -22.33 -1.92
N PRO A 73 5.67 -23.28 -2.69
CA PRO A 73 4.24 -23.58 -2.71
C PRO A 73 3.83 -24.36 -1.44
N MET A 74 3.68 -23.63 -0.35
CA MET A 74 3.18 -24.14 0.93
C MET A 74 1.82 -23.50 1.23
N GLY A 75 0.92 -24.23 1.88
CA GLY A 75 -0.38 -23.69 2.28
C GLY A 75 -0.22 -22.60 3.34
N ASP A 76 -0.92 -21.48 3.15
CA ASP A 76 -0.83 -20.28 3.97
C ASP A 76 -1.16 -20.54 5.44
N ASP A 77 -0.16 -20.38 6.31
CA ASP A 77 -0.37 -20.02 7.71
C ASP A 77 -0.07 -18.51 7.80
N GLU A 78 -1.08 -17.74 8.23
CA GLU A 78 -0.94 -16.31 8.51
C GLU A 78 0.14 -16.10 9.58
N VAL A 79 1.27 -15.55 9.18
CA VAL A 79 2.18 -14.84 10.07
C VAL A 79 2.40 -13.46 9.48
N ALA A 80 1.87 -12.48 10.17
CA ALA A 80 2.17 -11.08 9.91
C ALA A 80 3.70 -10.88 10.00
N THR A 81 4.34 -10.61 8.91
CA THR A 81 5.73 -10.18 8.87
C THR A 81 5.78 -8.76 8.36
N GLU A 82 6.26 -7.88 9.21
CA GLU A 82 6.69 -6.53 8.87
C GLU A 82 7.61 -6.57 7.65
N ILE A 83 7.22 -5.88 6.60
CA ILE A 83 8.02 -5.71 5.40
C ILE A 83 8.88 -4.47 5.62
N VAL A 84 10.17 -4.69 5.81
CA VAL A 84 11.18 -3.64 5.63
C VAL A 84 11.33 -3.39 4.13
N ASP A 85 10.91 -2.20 3.73
CA ASP A 85 10.97 -1.68 2.38
C ASP A 85 12.41 -1.56 1.88
N THR A 86 12.71 -2.17 0.75
CA THR A 86 13.81 -1.74 -0.12
C THR A 86 13.27 -1.57 -1.54
N GLN A 87 13.23 -0.33 -1.93
CA GLN A 87 12.81 0.28 -3.17
C GLN A 87 13.00 -0.57 -4.44
N LYS A 88 11.95 -0.66 -5.26
CA LYS A 88 12.07 -0.54 -6.70
C LYS A 88 10.82 0.10 -7.30
N SER A 89 11.08 1.24 -7.91
CA SER A 89 10.22 1.95 -8.82
C SER A 89 9.61 1.03 -9.86
N GLU A 90 8.30 0.96 -9.90
CA GLU A 90 7.51 0.85 -11.12
C GLU A 90 6.12 1.40 -10.79
N SER A 91 5.78 2.41 -11.53
CA SER A 91 4.52 3.10 -11.65
C SER A 91 3.32 2.16 -11.57
N GLN A 92 2.75 2.09 -10.44
CA GLN A 92 1.34 1.98 -10.16
C GLN A 92 1.22 2.46 -8.72
N ALA A 93 0.81 3.69 -8.56
CA ALA A 93 0.13 4.09 -7.35
C ALA A 93 -1.12 3.20 -7.27
N ALA A 94 -0.92 1.95 -6.86
CA ALA A 94 -2.00 1.15 -6.36
C ALA A 94 -2.41 1.86 -5.06
N TYR A 95 -3.20 2.91 -5.25
CA TYR A 95 -4.07 3.38 -4.22
C TYR A 95 -4.95 2.18 -3.90
N VAL A 96 -4.48 1.36 -2.97
CA VAL A 96 -5.33 0.41 -2.30
C VAL A 96 -6.29 1.28 -1.51
N VAL A 97 -7.36 1.70 -2.17
CA VAL A 97 -8.58 2.04 -1.51
C VAL A 97 -9.06 0.71 -0.92
N SER A 98 -8.42 0.30 0.17
CA SER A 98 -9.08 -0.55 1.14
C SER A 98 -10.40 0.17 1.38
N SER A 99 -11.52 -0.51 1.16
CA SER A 99 -12.85 0.01 1.40
C SER A 99 -12.80 0.96 2.59
N LEU A 100 -12.83 2.27 2.34
CA LEU A 100 -12.63 3.33 3.31
C LEU A 100 -13.91 3.47 4.18
N THR A 101 -14.30 2.37 4.81
CA THR A 101 -15.33 2.34 5.85
C THR A 101 -14.75 2.67 7.21
N ASP A 102 -13.42 2.65 7.37
CA ASP A 102 -12.77 2.89 8.63
C ASP A 102 -12.35 4.36 8.78
N ASN A 103 -12.71 4.93 9.91
CA ASN A 103 -12.36 6.26 10.35
C ASN A 103 -10.83 6.39 10.42
N VAL A 104 -10.21 7.03 9.45
CA VAL A 104 -8.74 7.16 9.37
C VAL A 104 -8.29 8.42 10.15
N VAL A 105 -8.57 8.42 11.45
CA VAL A 105 -8.00 9.41 12.37
C VAL A 105 -6.60 8.93 12.75
N PRO A 106 -5.55 9.72 12.47
CA PRO A 106 -4.19 9.31 12.80
C PRO A 106 -3.99 9.06 14.29
N ALA A 107 -3.14 8.09 14.62
CA ALA A 107 -2.76 7.85 16.01
C ALA A 107 -1.91 8.99 16.56
N LYS A 108 -2.16 9.34 17.83
CA LYS A 108 -1.34 10.33 18.52
C LYS A 108 -0.01 9.70 18.93
N ASP A 109 1.09 10.27 18.49
CA ASP A 109 2.43 9.92 18.93
C ASP A 109 2.70 10.55 20.30
N LYS A 110 3.15 9.72 21.27
CA LYS A 110 3.45 10.15 22.63
C LYS A 110 4.74 10.95 22.75
N ASP A 111 5.67 10.68 21.84
CA ASP A 111 7.00 11.28 21.85
C ASP A 111 7.07 12.53 20.95
N PHE A 112 5.95 12.87 20.30
CA PHE A 112 5.90 14.04 19.43
C PHE A 112 6.02 15.34 20.23
N VAL A 113 7.04 16.14 19.89
CA VAL A 113 7.25 17.48 20.40
C VAL A 113 6.78 18.50 19.36
N THR A 114 5.96 19.45 19.76
CA THR A 114 5.48 20.50 18.87
C THR A 114 6.61 21.43 18.46
N PHE A 115 6.68 21.78 17.17
CA PHE A 115 7.69 22.66 16.63
C PHE A 115 7.13 23.55 15.50
N GLY A 116 7.88 24.58 15.15
CA GLY A 116 7.51 25.50 14.05
C GLY A 116 6.09 26.06 14.20
N ASN A 117 5.35 26.05 13.11
CA ASN A 117 3.99 26.60 13.02
C ASN A 117 2.90 25.57 13.35
N PHE A 118 3.22 24.56 14.18
CA PHE A 118 2.27 23.52 14.57
C PHE A 118 0.96 24.06 15.14
N ALA A 119 1.02 25.12 15.95
CA ALA A 119 -0.16 25.73 16.55
C ALA A 119 -1.11 26.30 15.48
N ASP A 120 -0.60 26.94 14.45
CA ASP A 120 -1.39 27.53 13.38
C ASP A 120 -2.05 26.44 12.53
N VAL A 121 -1.30 25.41 12.14
CA VAL A 121 -1.82 24.24 11.42
C VAL A 121 -2.93 23.56 12.23
N LYS A 122 -2.71 23.34 13.51
CA LYS A 122 -3.71 22.75 14.41
C LYS A 122 -4.97 23.62 14.51
N ASN A 123 -4.83 24.95 14.64
CA ASN A 123 -5.95 25.87 14.74
C ASN A 123 -6.80 25.83 13.47
N VAL A 124 -6.18 25.82 12.28
CA VAL A 124 -6.90 25.70 11.01
C VAL A 124 -7.64 24.37 10.94
N ILE A 125 -6.99 23.25 11.24
CA ILE A 125 -7.61 21.92 11.22
C ILE A 125 -8.78 21.84 12.22
N THR A 126 -8.62 22.41 13.41
CA THR A 126 -9.66 22.41 14.46
C THR A 126 -10.86 23.30 14.10
N SER A 127 -10.64 24.37 13.32
CA SER A 127 -11.71 25.29 12.91
C SER A 127 -12.78 24.61 12.04
N LYS A 128 -12.47 23.49 11.39
CA LYS A 128 -13.31 22.78 10.43
C LYS A 128 -13.75 23.63 9.22
N LYS A 129 -13.13 24.75 9.01
CA LYS A 129 -13.35 25.58 7.84
C LYS A 129 -12.40 25.16 6.74
N PHE A 130 -12.87 25.23 5.50
CA PHE A 130 -11.98 25.03 4.37
C PHE A 130 -10.96 26.16 4.33
N TYR A 131 -9.68 25.79 4.39
CA TYR A 131 -8.57 26.73 4.30
C TYR A 131 -7.34 25.99 3.75
N PRO A 132 -6.91 26.26 2.53
CA PRO A 132 -5.70 25.66 1.98
C PRO A 132 -4.46 26.20 2.69
N ILE A 133 -3.56 25.29 3.08
CA ILE A 133 -2.29 25.63 3.73
C ILE A 133 -1.16 25.09 2.85
N PHE A 134 -0.19 25.92 2.55
CA PHE A 134 1.04 25.52 1.89
C PHE A 134 2.19 25.51 2.88
N ILE A 135 2.76 24.31 3.13
CA ILE A 135 3.85 24.08 4.07
C ILE A 135 5.13 23.80 3.28
N THR A 136 6.12 24.64 3.41
CA THR A 136 7.41 24.49 2.75
C THR A 136 8.55 24.33 3.77
N GLY A 137 9.65 23.77 3.34
CA GLY A 137 10.86 23.56 4.15
C GLY A 137 11.66 22.36 3.69
N LEU A 138 12.87 22.21 4.23
CA LEU A 138 13.79 21.13 3.87
C LEU A 138 13.18 19.75 4.08
N SER A 139 13.63 18.77 3.29
CA SER A 139 13.24 17.37 3.47
C SER A 139 13.69 16.88 4.86
N GLY A 140 12.90 15.98 5.45
CA GLY A 140 13.20 15.38 6.76
C GLY A 140 12.94 16.26 7.98
N ASN A 141 12.49 17.52 7.85
CA ASN A 141 12.21 18.38 9.01
C ASN A 141 10.78 18.24 9.59
N GLY A 142 10.12 17.10 9.34
CA GLY A 142 8.89 16.72 10.05
C GLY A 142 7.60 17.39 9.58
N LYS A 143 7.54 18.03 8.40
CA LYS A 143 6.32 18.69 7.87
C LYS A 143 5.10 17.78 7.90
N THR A 144 5.21 16.62 7.29
CA THR A 144 4.15 15.60 7.18
C THR A 144 3.73 15.10 8.57
N LEU A 145 4.71 14.84 9.46
CA LEU A 145 4.45 14.41 10.83
C LEU A 145 3.68 15.48 11.60
N ALA A 146 4.03 16.76 11.46
CA ALA A 146 3.33 17.85 12.12
C ALA A 146 1.85 17.90 11.73
N VAL A 147 1.52 17.79 10.44
CA VAL A 147 0.12 17.73 9.97
C VAL A 147 -0.60 16.50 10.51
N THR A 148 0.04 15.33 10.45
CA THR A 148 -0.52 14.08 10.96
C THR A 148 -0.85 14.20 12.45
N GLN A 149 0.07 14.74 13.26
CA GLN A 149 -0.15 14.93 14.69
C GLN A 149 -1.17 16.03 15.01
N ALA A 150 -1.27 17.06 14.18
CA ALA A 150 -2.33 18.06 14.31
C ALA A 150 -3.73 17.43 14.06
N CYS A 151 -3.86 16.56 13.06
CA CYS A 151 -5.09 15.80 12.81
C CYS A 151 -5.40 14.84 13.97
N ALA A 152 -4.39 14.12 14.50
CA ALA A 152 -4.55 13.23 15.65
C ALA A 152 -5.05 13.96 16.89
N VAL A 153 -4.48 15.12 17.21
CA VAL A 153 -4.90 15.97 18.35
C VAL A 153 -6.30 16.53 18.14
N ALA A 154 -6.62 16.98 16.92
CA ALA A 154 -7.92 17.51 16.56
C ALA A 154 -9.00 16.43 16.38
N LYS A 155 -8.61 15.13 16.40
CA LYS A 155 -9.48 13.99 16.11
C LYS A 155 -10.18 14.13 14.76
N ARG A 156 -9.41 14.56 13.75
CA ARG A 156 -9.88 14.75 12.38
C ARG A 156 -9.34 13.63 11.50
N GLU A 157 -10.20 13.10 10.64
CA GLU A 157 -9.78 12.19 9.59
C GLU A 157 -8.77 12.88 8.68
N MET A 158 -7.79 12.14 8.20
CA MET A 158 -6.78 12.61 7.26
C MET A 158 -6.62 11.61 6.12
N ILE A 159 -6.73 12.11 4.91
CA ILE A 159 -6.40 11.36 3.70
C ILE A 159 -5.09 11.94 3.17
N ARG A 160 -4.06 11.10 3.06
CA ARG A 160 -2.75 11.49 2.54
C ARG A 160 -2.58 10.95 1.13
N VAL A 161 -2.16 11.81 0.23
CA VAL A 161 -1.79 11.47 -1.14
C VAL A 161 -0.34 11.88 -1.37
N ASN A 162 0.48 10.93 -1.77
CA ASN A 162 1.86 11.22 -2.16
C ASN A 162 1.88 11.54 -3.66
N ILE A 163 2.21 12.77 -3.99
CA ILE A 163 2.21 13.25 -5.37
C ILE A 163 3.49 12.81 -6.08
N THR A 164 3.35 12.40 -7.31
CA THR A 164 4.45 12.04 -8.20
C THR A 164 4.28 12.76 -9.53
N ILE A 165 5.31 12.71 -10.39
CA ILE A 165 5.23 13.28 -11.74
C ILE A 165 4.15 12.60 -12.61
N GLU A 166 3.77 11.37 -12.29
CA GLU A 166 2.79 10.58 -13.03
C GLU A 166 1.36 10.76 -12.50
N THR A 167 1.21 11.33 -11.29
CA THR A 167 -0.10 11.55 -10.67
C THR A 167 -1.00 12.37 -11.57
N ASP A 168 -2.20 11.86 -11.86
CA ASP A 168 -3.15 12.47 -12.78
C ASP A 168 -4.54 12.70 -12.17
N GLU A 169 -5.47 13.16 -13.01
CA GLU A 169 -6.85 13.47 -12.62
C GLU A 169 -7.58 12.22 -12.10
N ASP A 170 -7.40 11.07 -12.77
CA ASP A 170 -8.05 9.82 -12.38
C ASP A 170 -7.56 9.31 -11.01
N ASP A 171 -6.29 9.58 -10.68
CA ASP A 171 -5.72 9.23 -9.38
C ASP A 171 -6.27 10.11 -8.25
N LEU A 172 -6.55 11.38 -8.55
CA LEU A 172 -6.96 12.38 -7.55
C LEU A 172 -8.47 12.46 -7.39
N LEU A 173 -9.20 12.53 -8.48
CA LEU A 173 -10.66 12.70 -8.48
C LEU A 173 -11.39 11.36 -8.55
N GLY A 174 -10.78 10.39 -9.18
CA GLY A 174 -11.37 9.08 -9.42
C GLY A 174 -11.66 8.83 -10.89
N GLY A 175 -11.97 7.60 -11.20
CA GLY A 175 -12.18 7.16 -12.57
C GLY A 175 -12.96 5.85 -12.64
N TYR A 176 -13.20 5.42 -13.85
CA TYR A 176 -13.86 4.14 -14.08
C TYR A 176 -12.89 2.98 -13.88
N ARG A 177 -13.31 1.99 -13.11
CA ARG A 177 -12.53 0.77 -12.85
C ARG A 177 -13.35 -0.46 -13.21
N LEU A 178 -12.69 -1.46 -13.79
CA LEU A 178 -13.32 -2.75 -14.07
C LEU A 178 -13.31 -3.59 -12.78
N ARG A 179 -14.50 -3.94 -12.29
CA ARG A 179 -14.66 -4.83 -11.13
C ARG A 179 -15.76 -5.86 -11.46
N ASP A 180 -15.42 -7.15 -11.31
CA ASP A 180 -16.35 -8.26 -11.57
C ASP A 180 -17.02 -8.22 -12.96
N GLY A 181 -16.26 -7.79 -13.98
CA GLY A 181 -16.75 -7.67 -15.36
C GLY A 181 -17.65 -6.46 -15.63
N GLN A 182 -17.84 -5.57 -14.64
CA GLN A 182 -18.59 -4.33 -14.78
C GLN A 182 -17.69 -3.11 -14.66
N THR A 183 -17.96 -2.08 -15.44
CA THR A 183 -17.27 -0.79 -15.31
C THR A 183 -18.02 0.05 -14.29
N ILE A 184 -17.35 0.32 -13.15
CA ILE A 184 -17.90 1.12 -12.07
C ILE A 184 -17.05 2.36 -11.86
N TRP A 185 -17.68 3.46 -11.45
CA TRP A 185 -16.98 4.65 -11.00
C TRP A 185 -16.43 4.42 -9.59
N GLN A 186 -15.16 4.79 -9.37
CA GLN A 186 -14.53 4.81 -8.06
C GLN A 186 -14.04 6.22 -7.75
N ASN A 187 -14.50 6.80 -6.64
CA ASN A 187 -14.03 8.10 -6.17
C ASN A 187 -12.54 8.04 -5.85
N GLY A 188 -11.84 9.11 -6.17
CA GLY A 188 -10.46 9.33 -5.74
C GLY A 188 -10.38 10.04 -4.38
N PRO A 189 -9.17 10.15 -3.84
CA PRO A 189 -8.93 10.67 -2.49
C PRO A 189 -9.43 12.11 -2.28
N VAL A 190 -9.41 12.94 -3.31
CA VAL A 190 -9.90 14.32 -3.23
C VAL A 190 -11.40 14.32 -3.02
N ILE A 191 -12.16 13.58 -3.85
CA ILE A 191 -13.62 13.49 -3.72
C ILE A 191 -14.00 12.88 -2.39
N GLU A 192 -13.33 11.83 -1.96
CA GLU A 192 -13.58 11.23 -0.65
C GLU A 192 -13.30 12.19 0.52
N ALA A 193 -12.21 12.95 0.44
CA ALA A 193 -11.91 13.96 1.46
C ALA A 193 -12.99 15.04 1.53
N MET A 194 -13.50 15.47 0.37
CA MET A 194 -14.58 16.46 0.28
C MET A 194 -15.89 15.91 0.85
N GLU A 195 -16.29 14.70 0.48
CA GLU A 195 -17.54 14.07 0.94
C GLU A 195 -17.53 13.80 2.45
N ARG A 196 -16.39 13.39 2.98
CA ARG A 196 -16.24 13.07 4.41
C ARG A 196 -15.87 14.28 5.27
N GLY A 197 -15.50 15.40 4.65
CA GLY A 197 -14.96 16.56 5.37
C GLY A 197 -13.63 16.24 6.06
N ALA A 198 -12.84 15.34 5.50
CA ALA A 198 -11.52 14.97 5.99
C ALA A 198 -10.47 16.04 5.65
N VAL A 199 -9.33 15.98 6.33
CA VAL A 199 -8.15 16.78 5.95
C VAL A 199 -7.44 16.06 4.81
N LEU A 200 -7.32 16.71 3.66
CA LEU A 200 -6.54 16.20 2.54
C LEU A 200 -5.11 16.71 2.65
N LEU A 201 -4.14 15.81 2.74
CA LEU A 201 -2.71 16.11 2.72
C LEU A 201 -2.12 15.69 1.38
N LEU A 202 -1.75 16.65 0.55
CA LEU A 202 -0.99 16.42 -0.68
C LEU A 202 0.50 16.55 -0.35
N ASP A 203 1.19 15.43 -0.26
CA ASP A 203 2.61 15.38 0.08
C ASP A 203 3.46 15.44 -1.20
N GLU A 204 4.61 16.09 -1.11
CA GLU A 204 5.54 16.28 -2.23
C GLU A 204 4.93 16.97 -3.46
N ILE A 205 4.10 17.99 -3.23
CA ILE A 205 3.38 18.73 -4.26
C ILE A 205 4.28 19.39 -5.31
N ASP A 206 5.53 19.61 -4.98
CA ASP A 206 6.57 20.15 -5.86
C ASP A 206 6.97 19.18 -6.99
N LEU A 207 6.66 17.89 -6.87
CA LEU A 207 6.85 16.90 -7.93
C LEU A 207 5.70 16.87 -8.94
N ALA A 208 4.62 17.58 -8.66
CA ALA A 208 3.42 17.54 -9.48
C ALA A 208 3.67 18.03 -10.91
N SER A 209 3.07 17.30 -11.87
CA SER A 209 2.96 17.77 -13.25
C SER A 209 1.78 18.74 -13.42
N ASN A 210 1.64 19.34 -14.60
CA ASN A 210 0.49 20.21 -14.91
C ASN A 210 -0.88 19.52 -14.81
N LYS A 211 -0.93 18.20 -14.73
CA LYS A 211 -2.16 17.44 -14.56
C LYS A 211 -2.88 17.75 -13.23
N ILE A 212 -2.13 18.22 -12.21
CA ILE A 212 -2.69 18.59 -10.91
C ILE A 212 -3.60 19.83 -10.97
N MET A 213 -3.62 20.55 -12.09
CA MET A 213 -4.49 21.71 -12.27
C MET A 213 -5.99 21.37 -12.15
N CYS A 214 -6.37 20.09 -12.24
CA CYS A 214 -7.73 19.64 -11.92
C CYS A 214 -8.16 20.01 -10.49
N LEU A 215 -7.22 20.23 -9.56
CA LEU A 215 -7.49 20.64 -8.18
C LEU A 215 -7.71 22.15 -7.99
N GLN A 216 -7.41 22.98 -8.99
CA GLN A 216 -7.51 24.44 -8.86
C GLN A 216 -8.89 24.88 -8.34
N PRO A 217 -10.03 24.41 -8.88
CA PRO A 217 -11.35 24.82 -8.36
C PRO A 217 -11.54 24.46 -6.89
N VAL A 218 -11.06 23.28 -6.48
CA VAL A 218 -11.14 22.84 -5.08
C VAL A 218 -10.33 23.74 -4.17
N LEU A 219 -9.10 24.09 -4.57
CA LEU A 219 -8.20 24.96 -3.79
C LEU A 219 -8.74 26.40 -3.67
N GLU A 220 -9.54 26.84 -4.63
CA GLU A 220 -10.25 28.12 -4.60
C GLU A 220 -11.55 28.07 -3.78
N GLY A 221 -11.90 26.90 -3.22
CA GLY A 221 -13.14 26.70 -2.45
C GLY A 221 -14.39 26.55 -3.31
N SER A 222 -14.22 26.28 -4.60
CA SER A 222 -15.31 26.02 -5.54
C SER A 222 -15.59 24.52 -5.60
N GLY A 223 -16.81 24.18 -6.08
CA GLY A 223 -17.15 22.78 -6.37
C GLY A 223 -16.38 22.26 -7.58
N ILE A 224 -16.21 20.94 -7.64
CA ILE A 224 -15.62 20.26 -8.79
C ILE A 224 -16.68 19.47 -9.55
N TYR A 225 -16.65 19.55 -10.86
CA TYR A 225 -17.54 18.78 -11.73
C TYR A 225 -16.85 17.48 -12.14
N VAL A 226 -17.44 16.35 -11.74
CA VAL A 226 -16.92 15.01 -12.07
C VAL A 226 -17.81 14.39 -13.15
N LYS A 227 -17.22 14.02 -14.28
CA LYS A 227 -17.93 13.32 -15.37
C LYS A 227 -18.06 11.83 -15.01
N LYS A 228 -19.21 11.45 -14.45
CA LYS A 228 -19.56 10.04 -14.15
C LYS A 228 -20.32 9.43 -15.31
#